data_049cc067d0296cde01a99e90d7f110b4
#
_entry.id   049cc067d0296cde01a99e90d7f110b4
#
_cell.length_a   1.000
_cell.length_b   1.000
_cell.length_c   1.000
_cell.angle_alpha   90.00
_cell.angle_beta   90.00
_cell.angle_gamma   90.00
#
_symmetry.space_group_name_H-M   'P 1'
#
loop_
_entity.id
_entity.type
_entity.pdbx_description
1 polymer ?
#
loop_
_entity_poly.entity_id
_entity_poly.type
_entity_poly.pdbx_seq_one_letter_code
_entity_poly.pdbx_strand_id
1 'polypeptide(L)'
;MFKVGLCGFGSMGKGHAQLLQKHEGVKLVSIADVRPDCREKAEADYGVKTWECGEAMIAAGGLDVVFICVPTYLHAPLAIQAMTAGCHVFCEKPMAMNTSECADMIAAAKRTGKTLMIGQVLRFWPEYVFLKNAIDSKEYGKLIALSMTRVGGVSTGWDNWYLDESRGGMQIFDRHVHDCDAVLWMLGTPKAVYSYGATRDPRTNGGIFHNFTEYRYSDDFVVSAEGSADTPPGFPFTACYRAVFEKGLIEFNSRLKPTLQVFAGAAPIAPELPDPIAALTSGMNISTAGPYYNEQVYFFDCLRKGVKPEVVTPEAAMETIRVVRTEIESCRARKAITLS
;
A
#
# COMPACT_ATOMS: atom_id res chain seq x y z
N MET A 1 -0.56 12.19 24.21
CA MET A 1 0.14 12.78 23.02
C MET A 1 1.17 11.77 22.56
N PHE A 2 1.08 11.30 21.30
CA PHE A 2 2.02 10.33 20.74
C PHE A 2 3.24 11.04 20.16
N LYS A 3 4.44 10.64 20.59
CA LYS A 3 5.72 11.08 20.03
C LYS A 3 6.11 10.15 18.90
N VAL A 4 6.16 10.68 17.66
CA VAL A 4 6.38 9.91 16.44
C VAL A 4 7.81 10.11 15.94
N GLY A 5 8.50 9.00 15.65
CA GLY A 5 9.71 8.94 14.84
C GLY A 5 9.39 8.46 13.43
N LEU A 6 10.05 9.01 12.42
CA LEU A 6 9.88 8.64 11.02
C LEU A 6 11.19 8.13 10.44
N CYS A 7 11.22 6.89 9.99
CA CYS A 7 12.33 6.28 9.25
C CYS A 7 12.10 6.45 7.74
N GLY A 8 13.02 7.13 7.05
CA GLY A 8 12.95 7.45 5.64
C GLY A 8 12.19 8.75 5.34
N PHE A 9 12.87 9.72 4.75
CA PHE A 9 12.30 11.03 4.36
C PHE A 9 12.33 11.22 2.83
N GLY A 10 12.04 10.12 2.13
CA GLY A 10 11.78 10.09 0.69
C GLY A 10 10.38 10.64 0.36
N SER A 11 9.86 10.28 -0.83
CA SER A 11 8.52 10.73 -1.27
C SER A 11 7.42 10.37 -0.27
N MET A 12 7.33 9.07 0.14
CA MET A 12 6.32 8.62 1.09
C MET A 12 6.52 9.24 2.49
N GLY A 13 7.76 9.24 2.98
CA GLY A 13 8.05 9.82 4.29
C GLY A 13 7.71 11.31 4.39
N LYS A 14 7.98 12.11 3.34
CA LYS A 14 7.56 13.52 3.26
C LYS A 14 6.04 13.67 3.32
N GLY A 15 5.32 12.83 2.56
CA GLY A 15 3.86 12.82 2.59
C GLY A 15 3.31 12.48 3.98
N HIS A 16 3.81 11.42 4.61
CA HIS A 16 3.41 11.05 5.96
C HIS A 16 3.76 12.14 7.00
N ALA A 17 4.97 12.72 6.92
CA ALA A 17 5.37 13.81 7.82
C ALA A 17 4.41 15.02 7.74
N GLN A 18 4.01 15.41 6.52
CA GLN A 18 3.06 16.49 6.31
C GLN A 18 1.69 16.19 6.93
N LEU A 19 1.19 14.96 6.76
CA LEU A 19 -0.09 14.52 7.29
C LEU A 19 -0.06 14.38 8.82
N LEU A 20 1.04 13.91 9.40
CA LEU A 20 1.21 13.80 10.85
C LEU A 20 1.00 15.13 11.58
N GLN A 21 1.31 16.27 10.94
CA GLN A 21 1.06 17.60 11.51
C GLN A 21 -0.43 17.96 11.65
N LYS A 22 -1.33 17.19 11.03
CA LYS A 22 -2.78 17.44 11.03
C LYS A 22 -3.52 16.69 12.14
N HIS A 23 -2.84 15.77 12.85
CA HIS A 23 -3.47 14.95 13.87
C HIS A 23 -3.32 15.60 15.26
N GLU A 24 -4.45 15.83 15.92
CA GLU A 24 -4.46 16.25 17.30
C GLU A 24 -3.85 15.18 18.22
N GLY A 25 -3.01 15.60 19.15
CA GLY A 25 -2.36 14.70 20.10
C GLY A 25 -1.24 13.84 19.50
N VAL A 26 -0.77 14.17 18.29
CA VAL A 26 0.38 13.53 17.63
C VAL A 26 1.47 14.57 17.41
N LYS A 27 2.72 14.22 17.69
CA LYS A 27 3.88 15.10 17.47
C LYS A 27 5.00 14.33 16.79
N LEU A 28 5.36 14.74 15.58
CA LEU A 28 6.60 14.32 14.93
C LEU A 28 7.78 14.91 15.69
N VAL A 29 8.68 14.10 16.23
CA VAL A 29 9.79 14.54 17.09
C VAL A 29 11.15 14.16 16.52
N SER A 30 11.22 13.18 15.64
CA SER A 30 12.48 12.70 15.03
C SER A 30 12.26 12.19 13.62
N ILE A 31 13.25 12.40 12.75
CA ILE A 31 13.30 11.84 11.40
C ILE A 31 14.68 11.21 11.17
N ALA A 32 14.72 10.02 10.57
CA ALA A 32 15.95 9.37 10.15
C ALA A 32 15.97 9.19 8.64
N ASP A 33 17.06 9.59 7.98
CA ASP A 33 17.34 9.31 6.56
C ASP A 33 18.85 9.23 6.36
N VAL A 34 19.31 8.29 5.53
CA VAL A 34 20.74 8.13 5.23
C VAL A 34 21.31 9.31 4.44
N ARG A 35 20.45 10.05 3.73
CA ARG A 35 20.84 11.19 2.88
C ARG A 35 20.91 12.48 3.68
N PRO A 36 22.04 13.18 3.66
CA PRO A 36 22.21 14.46 4.37
C PRO A 36 21.19 15.52 3.93
N ASP A 37 20.97 15.69 2.60
CA ASP A 37 20.00 16.64 2.05
C ASP A 37 18.57 16.44 2.55
N CYS A 38 18.17 15.18 2.78
CA CYS A 38 16.89 14.85 3.35
C CYS A 38 16.82 15.22 4.83
N ARG A 39 17.89 15.01 5.60
CA ARG A 39 17.95 15.41 7.02
C ARG A 39 17.90 16.92 7.18
N GLU A 40 18.72 17.66 6.40
CA GLU A 40 18.70 19.13 6.40
C GLU A 40 17.31 19.69 6.07
N LYS A 41 16.64 19.11 5.07
CA LYS A 41 15.27 19.49 4.73
C LYS A 41 14.28 19.16 5.85
N ALA A 42 14.41 18.03 6.50
CA ALA A 42 13.55 17.64 7.62
C ALA A 42 13.70 18.59 8.83
N GLU A 43 14.92 19.00 9.14
CA GLU A 43 15.19 20.00 10.16
C GLU A 43 14.59 21.37 9.83
N ALA A 44 14.76 21.81 8.57
CA ALA A 44 14.22 23.09 8.10
C ALA A 44 12.69 23.12 8.09
N ASP A 45 12.05 22.03 7.62
CA ASP A 45 10.60 21.98 7.46
C ASP A 45 9.85 21.75 8.77
N TYR A 46 10.43 20.99 9.73
CA TYR A 46 9.72 20.51 10.91
C TYR A 46 10.40 20.85 12.25
N GLY A 47 11.64 21.35 12.28
CA GLY A 47 12.38 21.65 13.51
C GLY A 47 12.61 20.41 14.39
N VAL A 48 12.72 19.23 13.80
CA VAL A 48 12.86 17.96 14.50
C VAL A 48 14.32 17.52 14.57
N LYS A 49 14.64 16.65 15.54
CA LYS A 49 15.94 16.01 15.58
C LYS A 49 16.08 15.02 14.43
N THR A 50 17.23 15.04 13.74
CA THR A 50 17.51 14.10 12.65
C THR A 50 18.58 13.09 13.03
N TRP A 51 18.58 11.96 12.29
CA TRP A 51 19.43 10.81 12.53
C TRP A 51 19.89 10.24 11.20
N GLU A 52 21.09 9.65 11.16
CA GLU A 52 21.65 9.06 9.94
C GLU A 52 20.98 7.74 9.54
N CYS A 53 20.39 7.02 10.51
CA CYS A 53 19.67 5.78 10.25
C CYS A 53 18.54 5.57 11.25
N GLY A 54 17.56 4.73 10.85
CA GLY A 54 16.40 4.40 11.68
C GLY A 54 16.79 3.70 12.98
N GLU A 55 17.79 2.82 12.91
CA GLU A 55 18.30 2.05 14.07
C GLU A 55 18.81 2.96 15.19
N ALA A 56 19.57 3.99 14.84
CA ALA A 56 20.09 4.94 15.81
C ALA A 56 18.97 5.79 16.44
N MET A 57 17.98 6.21 15.62
CA MET A 57 16.81 6.93 16.09
C MET A 57 16.00 6.09 17.09
N ILE A 58 15.73 4.84 16.78
CA ILE A 58 14.97 3.92 17.63
C ILE A 58 15.73 3.64 18.93
N ALA A 59 17.04 3.37 18.85
CA ALA A 59 17.89 3.09 19.99
C ALA A 59 17.99 4.27 20.97
N ALA A 60 17.90 5.50 20.50
CA ALA A 60 17.91 6.70 21.34
C ALA A 60 16.66 6.81 22.23
N GLY A 61 15.56 6.13 21.88
CA GLY A 61 14.35 6.05 22.68
C GLY A 61 13.50 7.32 22.68
N GLY A 62 12.51 7.35 23.57
CA GLY A 62 11.61 8.51 23.72
C GLY A 62 10.52 8.62 22.66
N LEU A 63 10.25 7.53 21.90
CA LEU A 63 9.20 7.44 20.90
C LEU A 63 8.07 6.54 21.38
N ASP A 64 6.84 6.89 21.05
CA ASP A 64 5.66 6.07 21.25
C ASP A 64 5.31 5.28 19.98
N VAL A 65 5.59 5.87 18.81
CA VAL A 65 5.26 5.34 17.50
C VAL A 65 6.44 5.54 16.54
N VAL A 66 6.68 4.55 15.68
CA VAL A 66 7.62 4.66 14.56
C VAL A 66 6.88 4.43 13.24
N PHE A 67 6.99 5.40 12.32
CA PHE A 67 6.61 5.29 10.93
C PHE A 67 7.79 4.80 10.11
N ILE A 68 7.61 3.74 9.31
CA ILE A 68 8.67 3.14 8.49
C ILE A 68 8.34 3.37 7.02
N CYS A 69 9.11 4.24 6.37
CA CYS A 69 8.95 4.69 4.98
C CYS A 69 10.27 4.55 4.20
N VAL A 70 11.01 3.51 4.48
CA VAL A 70 12.30 3.16 3.86
C VAL A 70 12.10 2.14 2.72
N PRO A 71 13.14 1.74 1.97
CA PRO A 71 13.07 0.62 1.03
C PRO A 71 12.61 -0.69 1.70
N THR A 72 11.84 -1.50 0.97
CA THR A 72 11.12 -2.67 1.51
C THR A 72 11.98 -3.65 2.29
N TYR A 73 13.23 -3.89 1.85
CA TYR A 73 14.14 -4.82 2.52
C TYR A 73 14.55 -4.40 3.94
N LEU A 74 14.30 -3.14 4.31
CA LEU A 74 14.55 -2.59 5.66
C LEU A 74 13.30 -2.58 6.55
N HIS A 75 12.13 -2.94 6.03
CA HIS A 75 10.88 -2.89 6.80
C HIS A 75 10.91 -3.82 8.00
N ALA A 76 11.20 -5.10 7.80
CA ALA A 76 11.16 -6.10 8.86
C ALA A 76 12.17 -5.81 9.99
N PRO A 77 13.46 -5.59 9.75
CA PRO A 77 14.43 -5.35 10.82
C PRO A 77 14.07 -4.09 11.65
N LEU A 78 13.69 -2.99 11.00
CA LEU A 78 13.32 -1.76 11.71
C LEU A 78 12.02 -1.89 12.50
N ALA A 79 11.00 -2.57 11.93
CA ALA A 79 9.75 -2.80 12.64
C ALA A 79 9.93 -3.67 13.89
N ILE A 80 10.71 -4.74 13.79
CA ILE A 80 11.03 -5.62 14.91
C ILE A 80 11.81 -4.86 16.00
N GLN A 81 12.81 -4.06 15.61
CA GLN A 81 13.58 -3.23 16.52
C GLN A 81 12.68 -2.21 17.23
N ALA A 82 11.83 -1.49 16.48
CA ALA A 82 10.93 -0.48 17.05
C ALA A 82 9.95 -1.09 18.06
N MET A 83 9.33 -2.21 17.73
CA MET A 83 8.42 -2.90 18.66
C MET A 83 9.16 -3.43 19.90
N THR A 84 10.38 -3.93 19.74
CA THR A 84 11.22 -4.39 20.85
C THR A 84 11.62 -3.23 21.76
N ALA A 85 11.84 -2.03 21.20
CA ALA A 85 12.09 -0.81 21.94
C ALA A 85 10.82 -0.21 22.58
N GLY A 86 9.67 -0.86 22.44
CA GLY A 86 8.42 -0.45 23.07
C GLY A 86 7.55 0.50 22.25
N CYS A 87 7.84 0.70 20.95
CA CYS A 87 7.06 1.56 20.07
C CYS A 87 5.97 0.78 19.32
N HIS A 88 4.83 1.43 19.05
CA HIS A 88 3.90 0.99 18.03
C HIS A 88 4.46 1.29 16.64
N VAL A 89 4.09 0.53 15.62
CA VAL A 89 4.65 0.65 14.28
C VAL A 89 3.55 0.82 13.23
N PHE A 90 3.70 1.86 12.42
CA PHE A 90 3.09 1.99 11.11
C PHE A 90 4.18 1.74 10.07
N CYS A 91 4.00 0.74 9.21
CA CYS A 91 4.98 0.38 8.19
C CYS A 91 4.37 0.49 6.81
N GLU A 92 5.04 1.18 5.89
CA GLU A 92 4.62 1.23 4.49
C GLU A 92 4.58 -0.16 3.86
N LYS A 93 3.76 -0.27 2.83
CA LYS A 93 3.70 -1.47 1.98
C LYS A 93 4.92 -1.53 1.01
N PRO A 94 5.29 -2.71 0.52
CA PRO A 94 4.90 -4.07 0.94
C PRO A 94 5.35 -4.37 2.37
N MET A 95 4.65 -5.23 3.10
CA MET A 95 4.97 -5.51 4.52
C MET A 95 6.44 -5.88 4.73
N ALA A 96 6.97 -6.82 3.93
CA ALA A 96 8.37 -7.25 3.92
C ALA A 96 8.68 -7.94 2.59
N MET A 97 9.93 -8.39 2.39
CA MET A 97 10.35 -9.02 1.14
C MET A 97 9.80 -10.44 0.96
N ASN A 98 9.42 -11.12 2.02
CA ASN A 98 8.91 -12.49 2.00
C ASN A 98 8.05 -12.79 3.22
N THR A 99 7.35 -13.94 3.20
CA THR A 99 6.45 -14.36 4.27
C THR A 99 7.14 -14.73 5.57
N SER A 100 8.40 -15.16 5.54
CA SER A 100 9.18 -15.42 6.76
C SER A 100 9.45 -14.15 7.54
N GLU A 101 9.90 -13.09 6.85
CA GLU A 101 10.07 -11.77 7.46
C GLU A 101 8.75 -11.20 8.00
N CYS A 102 7.64 -11.38 7.26
CA CYS A 102 6.32 -10.99 7.74
C CYS A 102 5.94 -11.74 9.03
N ALA A 103 6.20 -13.06 9.09
CA ALA A 103 5.94 -13.86 10.28
C ALA A 103 6.78 -13.39 11.49
N ASP A 104 8.04 -13.00 11.27
CA ASP A 104 8.91 -12.45 12.32
C ASP A 104 8.38 -11.10 12.85
N MET A 105 7.87 -10.24 11.97
CA MET A 105 7.21 -8.97 12.37
C MET A 105 5.96 -9.25 13.21
N ILE A 106 5.12 -10.20 12.79
CA ILE A 106 3.89 -10.61 13.51
C ILE A 106 4.27 -11.19 14.88
N ALA A 107 5.29 -12.04 14.94
CA ALA A 107 5.77 -12.62 16.18
C ALA A 107 6.30 -11.54 17.14
N ALA A 108 7.02 -10.56 16.62
CA ALA A 108 7.49 -9.41 17.41
C ALA A 108 6.32 -8.59 17.97
N ALA A 109 5.30 -8.29 17.16
CA ALA A 109 4.09 -7.58 17.60
C ALA A 109 3.36 -8.35 18.73
N LYS A 110 3.23 -9.68 18.58
CA LYS A 110 2.61 -10.54 19.61
C LYS A 110 3.44 -10.57 20.90
N ARG A 111 4.75 -10.74 20.79
CA ARG A 111 5.67 -10.81 21.94
C ARG A 111 5.72 -9.50 22.74
N THR A 112 5.73 -8.37 22.06
CA THR A 112 5.86 -7.05 22.68
C THR A 112 4.54 -6.42 23.10
N GLY A 113 3.41 -6.96 22.61
CA GLY A 113 2.08 -6.39 22.79
C GLY A 113 1.86 -5.08 22.00
N LYS A 114 2.79 -4.72 21.08
CA LYS A 114 2.71 -3.49 20.30
C LYS A 114 1.85 -3.67 19.06
N THR A 115 1.24 -2.58 18.63
CA THR A 115 0.47 -2.52 17.39
C THR A 115 1.41 -2.45 16.20
N LEU A 116 1.19 -3.31 15.22
CA LEU A 116 1.78 -3.25 13.89
C LEU A 116 0.63 -3.06 12.89
N MET A 117 0.69 -2.01 12.08
CA MET A 117 -0.21 -1.78 10.96
C MET A 117 0.59 -1.53 9.68
N ILE A 118 0.16 -2.10 8.58
CA ILE A 118 0.79 -1.92 7.27
C ILE A 118 -0.02 -0.91 6.45
N GLY A 119 0.64 -0.02 5.72
CA GLY A 119 0.05 1.04 4.91
C GLY A 119 -0.66 0.52 3.65
N GLN A 120 -1.68 -0.32 3.81
CA GLN A 120 -2.52 -0.82 2.70
C GLN A 120 -3.58 0.22 2.36
N VAL A 121 -3.13 1.34 1.79
CA VAL A 121 -3.90 2.57 1.61
C VAL A 121 -5.20 2.41 0.84
N LEU A 122 -5.32 1.44 -0.08
CA LEU A 122 -6.55 1.24 -0.86
C LEU A 122 -7.75 0.84 0.03
N ARG A 123 -7.50 0.25 1.19
CA ARG A 123 -8.55 -0.07 2.17
C ARG A 123 -9.13 1.18 2.85
N PHE A 124 -8.53 2.34 2.64
CA PHE A 124 -8.96 3.66 3.13
C PHE A 124 -9.29 4.62 1.98
N TRP A 125 -9.22 4.14 0.73
CA TRP A 125 -9.50 4.92 -0.46
C TRP A 125 -11.00 4.92 -0.74
N PRO A 126 -11.69 6.07 -0.75
CA PRO A 126 -13.15 6.12 -0.81
C PRO A 126 -13.76 5.31 -1.95
N GLU A 127 -13.20 5.36 -3.14
CA GLU A 127 -13.69 4.59 -4.29
C GLU A 127 -13.55 3.07 -4.10
N TYR A 128 -12.47 2.61 -3.47
CA TYR A 128 -12.27 1.17 -3.18
C TYR A 128 -13.16 0.72 -2.01
N VAL A 129 -13.35 1.58 -1.00
CA VAL A 129 -14.30 1.34 0.12
C VAL A 129 -15.73 1.25 -0.42
N PHE A 130 -16.10 2.12 -1.38
CA PHE A 130 -17.40 2.05 -2.05
C PHE A 130 -17.61 0.71 -2.74
N LEU A 131 -16.63 0.25 -3.52
CA LEU A 131 -16.71 -1.06 -4.20
C LEU A 131 -16.83 -2.21 -3.19
N LYS A 132 -16.02 -2.20 -2.12
CA LYS A 132 -16.09 -3.22 -1.05
C LYS A 132 -17.48 -3.28 -0.43
N ASN A 133 -18.06 -2.13 -0.09
CA ASN A 133 -19.41 -2.04 0.48
C ASN A 133 -20.47 -2.56 -0.50
N ALA A 134 -20.35 -2.25 -1.79
CA ALA A 134 -21.27 -2.75 -2.83
C ALA A 134 -21.21 -4.28 -2.98
N ILE A 135 -20.01 -4.87 -2.88
CA ILE A 135 -19.81 -6.33 -2.91
C ILE A 135 -20.44 -6.97 -1.65
N ASP A 136 -20.16 -6.42 -0.47
CA ASP A 136 -20.61 -6.99 0.81
C ASP A 136 -22.13 -6.88 0.98
N SER A 137 -22.72 -5.74 0.63
CA SER A 137 -24.17 -5.50 0.72
C SER A 137 -24.97 -6.25 -0.33
N LYS A 138 -24.32 -6.65 -1.44
CA LYS A 138 -24.97 -7.21 -2.62
C LYS A 138 -26.04 -6.30 -3.23
N GLU A 139 -25.91 -5.00 -3.07
CA GLU A 139 -26.87 -3.99 -3.56
C GLU A 139 -27.15 -4.15 -5.06
N TYR A 140 -26.09 -4.45 -5.84
CA TYR A 140 -26.20 -4.66 -7.30
C TYR A 140 -26.27 -6.14 -7.69
N GLY A 141 -26.56 -7.04 -6.75
CA GLY A 141 -26.57 -8.49 -6.97
C GLY A 141 -25.17 -9.10 -6.85
N LYS A 142 -24.97 -10.29 -7.45
CA LYS A 142 -23.67 -10.97 -7.42
C LYS A 142 -22.68 -10.28 -8.33
N LEU A 143 -21.39 -10.30 -7.94
CA LEU A 143 -20.29 -9.90 -8.81
C LEU A 143 -20.13 -10.91 -9.94
N ILE A 144 -20.03 -10.43 -11.19
CA ILE A 144 -19.81 -11.23 -12.40
C ILE A 144 -18.36 -11.09 -12.86
N ALA A 145 -17.83 -9.86 -12.83
CA ALA A 145 -16.45 -9.60 -13.26
C ALA A 145 -15.85 -8.43 -12.49
N LEU A 146 -14.57 -8.52 -12.18
CA LEU A 146 -13.76 -7.43 -11.64
C LEU A 146 -12.46 -7.35 -12.43
N SER A 147 -12.20 -6.19 -13.03
CA SER A 147 -10.91 -5.87 -13.63
C SER A 147 -10.30 -4.65 -12.95
N MET A 148 -9.01 -4.72 -12.63
CA MET A 148 -8.25 -3.62 -12.05
C MET A 148 -7.06 -3.27 -12.95
N THR A 149 -6.66 -2.01 -12.97
CA THR A 149 -5.49 -1.53 -13.72
C THR A 149 -4.75 -0.49 -12.89
N ARG A 150 -3.43 -0.67 -12.79
CA ARG A 150 -2.54 0.29 -12.13
C ARG A 150 -1.26 0.46 -12.93
N VAL A 151 -1.19 1.51 -13.73
CA VAL A 151 -0.12 1.72 -14.69
C VAL A 151 0.51 3.11 -14.54
N GLY A 152 1.81 3.19 -14.80
CA GLY A 152 2.57 4.44 -14.73
C GLY A 152 4.01 4.23 -15.15
N GLY A 153 4.80 5.30 -15.17
CA GLY A 153 6.22 5.26 -15.51
C GLY A 153 7.07 4.56 -14.45
N VAL A 154 8.28 4.20 -14.84
CA VAL A 154 9.28 3.59 -13.97
C VAL A 154 9.64 4.55 -12.83
N SER A 155 9.61 4.04 -11.60
CA SER A 155 10.26 4.66 -10.45
C SER A 155 11.60 3.97 -10.22
N THR A 156 12.65 4.73 -9.93
CA THR A 156 13.95 4.17 -9.59
C THR A 156 14.21 4.20 -8.10
N GLY A 157 13.60 5.15 -7.38
CA GLY A 157 13.93 5.43 -6.01
C GLY A 157 15.36 5.98 -5.85
N TRP A 158 15.77 6.22 -4.59
CA TRP A 158 17.16 6.55 -4.29
C TRP A 158 18.04 5.30 -4.49
N ASP A 159 19.22 5.48 -5.08
CA ASP A 159 20.16 4.38 -5.36
C ASP A 159 19.52 3.21 -6.16
N ASN A 160 18.53 3.54 -6.99
CA ASN A 160 17.84 2.58 -7.87
C ASN A 160 17.25 1.34 -7.17
N TRP A 161 16.91 1.42 -5.87
CA TRP A 161 16.45 0.27 -5.10
C TRP A 161 15.18 -0.39 -5.66
N TYR A 162 14.32 0.37 -6.36
CA TYR A 162 13.14 -0.19 -7.04
C TYR A 162 13.48 -1.13 -8.19
N LEU A 163 14.65 -0.94 -8.82
CA LEU A 163 15.10 -1.75 -9.95
C LEU A 163 15.85 -3.03 -9.50
N ASP A 164 16.10 -3.17 -8.21
CA ASP A 164 16.77 -4.32 -7.61
C ASP A 164 15.74 -5.24 -6.96
N GLU A 165 15.61 -6.46 -7.52
CA GLU A 165 14.63 -7.43 -7.02
C GLU A 165 14.86 -7.81 -5.56
N SER A 166 16.13 -7.84 -5.11
CA SER A 166 16.47 -8.17 -3.73
C SER A 166 16.14 -7.09 -2.72
N ARG A 167 15.98 -5.83 -3.17
CA ARG A 167 15.76 -4.66 -2.32
C ARG A 167 14.31 -4.17 -2.36
N GLY A 168 13.66 -4.23 -3.52
CA GLY A 168 12.31 -3.69 -3.72
C GLY A 168 11.32 -4.65 -4.36
N GLY A 169 11.78 -5.80 -4.87
CA GLY A 169 10.92 -6.77 -5.53
C GLY A 169 10.36 -6.31 -6.87
N MET A 170 10.80 -5.16 -7.36
CA MET A 170 10.37 -4.53 -8.62
C MET A 170 8.88 -4.13 -8.64
N GLN A 171 8.37 -3.73 -9.80
CA GLN A 171 7.02 -3.20 -9.97
C GLN A 171 5.93 -4.17 -9.52
N ILE A 172 6.02 -5.44 -9.93
CA ILE A 172 4.99 -6.43 -9.58
C ILE A 172 4.86 -6.61 -8.06
N PHE A 173 5.94 -6.45 -7.32
CA PHE A 173 5.95 -6.56 -5.88
C PHE A 173 5.62 -5.23 -5.17
N ASP A 174 6.10 -4.10 -5.69
CA ASP A 174 5.91 -2.80 -5.05
C ASP A 174 4.61 -2.10 -5.45
N ARG A 175 4.26 -2.11 -6.75
CA ARG A 175 3.08 -1.37 -7.25
C ARG A 175 1.84 -2.25 -7.37
N HIS A 176 1.98 -3.42 -8.02
CA HIS A 176 0.86 -4.34 -8.21
C HIS A 176 0.34 -4.94 -6.89
N VAL A 177 1.15 -4.96 -5.85
CA VAL A 177 0.74 -5.35 -4.48
C VAL A 177 -0.53 -4.63 -4.01
N HIS A 178 -0.76 -3.40 -4.43
CA HIS A 178 -1.97 -2.65 -4.08
C HIS A 178 -3.24 -3.30 -4.62
N ASP A 179 -3.22 -3.70 -5.91
CA ASP A 179 -4.40 -4.30 -6.54
C ASP A 179 -4.57 -5.75 -6.07
N CYS A 180 -3.48 -6.49 -5.86
CA CYS A 180 -3.53 -7.78 -5.20
C CYS A 180 -4.17 -7.68 -3.81
N ASP A 181 -3.72 -6.74 -2.98
CA ASP A 181 -4.31 -6.51 -1.66
C ASP A 181 -5.81 -6.16 -1.74
N ALA A 182 -6.19 -5.29 -2.67
CA ALA A 182 -7.59 -4.91 -2.88
C ALA A 182 -8.47 -6.12 -3.27
N VAL A 183 -7.98 -6.96 -4.18
CA VAL A 183 -8.66 -8.21 -4.57
C VAL A 183 -8.85 -9.13 -3.37
N LEU A 184 -7.78 -9.36 -2.60
CA LEU A 184 -7.82 -10.23 -1.41
C LEU A 184 -8.73 -9.66 -0.32
N TRP A 185 -8.70 -8.36 -0.08
CA TRP A 185 -9.57 -7.68 0.88
C TRP A 185 -11.05 -7.79 0.50
N MET A 186 -11.37 -7.68 -0.79
CA MET A 186 -12.75 -7.71 -1.28
C MET A 186 -13.30 -9.13 -1.37
N LEU A 187 -12.49 -10.10 -1.80
CA LEU A 187 -12.96 -11.41 -2.27
C LEU A 187 -12.32 -12.61 -1.53
N GLY A 188 -11.36 -12.34 -0.62
CA GLY A 188 -10.58 -13.39 0.03
C GLY A 188 -9.47 -13.96 -0.85
N THR A 189 -8.84 -15.03 -0.39
CA THR A 189 -7.76 -15.70 -1.14
C THR A 189 -8.31 -16.51 -2.31
N PRO A 190 -7.80 -16.35 -3.55
CA PRO A 190 -8.21 -17.16 -4.69
C PRO A 190 -7.69 -18.61 -4.57
N LYS A 191 -8.31 -19.54 -5.30
CA LYS A 191 -7.85 -20.94 -5.39
C LYS A 191 -6.53 -21.07 -6.16
N ALA A 192 -6.33 -20.22 -7.16
CA ALA A 192 -5.14 -20.18 -7.99
C ALA A 192 -4.93 -18.80 -8.60
N VAL A 193 -3.71 -18.52 -9.01
CA VAL A 193 -3.36 -17.36 -9.84
C VAL A 193 -2.66 -17.80 -11.11
N TYR A 194 -2.95 -17.09 -12.21
CA TYR A 194 -2.17 -17.17 -13.43
C TYR A 194 -1.69 -15.76 -13.77
N SER A 195 -0.38 -15.55 -13.70
CA SER A 195 0.21 -14.27 -14.03
C SER A 195 1.22 -14.42 -15.16
N TYR A 196 1.23 -13.46 -16.08
CA TYR A 196 2.23 -13.36 -17.13
C TYR A 196 2.68 -11.91 -17.25
N GLY A 197 3.92 -11.71 -17.62
CA GLY A 197 4.48 -10.37 -17.68
C GLY A 197 5.76 -10.30 -18.48
N ALA A 198 6.18 -9.07 -18.72
CA ALA A 198 7.37 -8.73 -19.49
C ALA A 198 8.03 -7.47 -18.95
N THR A 199 9.25 -7.21 -19.41
CA THR A 199 9.92 -5.91 -19.27
C THR A 199 10.71 -5.59 -20.52
N ARG A 200 10.85 -4.30 -20.80
CA ARG A 200 11.74 -3.76 -21.82
C ARG A 200 12.89 -2.95 -21.25
N ASP A 201 12.89 -2.76 -19.94
CA ASP A 201 13.93 -1.98 -19.27
C ASP A 201 15.18 -2.85 -19.04
N PRO A 202 16.30 -2.58 -19.76
CA PRO A 202 17.52 -3.36 -19.66
C PRO A 202 18.20 -3.27 -18.28
N ARG A 203 17.85 -2.28 -17.47
CA ARG A 203 18.41 -2.10 -16.11
C ARG A 203 17.91 -3.15 -15.11
N THR A 204 16.84 -3.85 -15.44
CA THR A 204 16.15 -4.75 -14.51
C THR A 204 16.60 -6.20 -14.59
N ASN A 205 17.53 -6.52 -15.49
CA ASN A 205 18.04 -7.89 -15.69
C ASN A 205 16.92 -8.95 -15.77
N GLY A 206 15.86 -8.67 -16.53
CA GLY A 206 14.72 -9.58 -16.72
C GLY A 206 13.62 -9.47 -15.66
N GLY A 207 13.59 -8.42 -14.86
CA GLY A 207 12.50 -8.14 -13.92
C GLY A 207 11.16 -7.92 -14.61
N ILE A 208 10.07 -8.13 -13.87
CA ILE A 208 8.71 -8.00 -14.38
C ILE A 208 8.23 -6.58 -14.14
N PHE A 209 8.04 -5.80 -15.21
CA PHE A 209 7.60 -4.39 -15.17
C PHE A 209 6.22 -4.14 -15.76
N HIS A 210 5.67 -5.13 -16.44
CA HIS A 210 4.27 -5.14 -16.89
C HIS A 210 3.73 -6.54 -16.67
N ASN A 211 2.63 -6.68 -15.97
CA ASN A 211 1.99 -7.96 -15.72
C ASN A 211 0.47 -7.88 -15.84
N PHE A 212 -0.12 -9.01 -16.21
CA PHE A 212 -1.53 -9.31 -16.07
C PHE A 212 -1.68 -10.53 -15.18
N THR A 213 -2.56 -10.45 -14.19
CA THR A 213 -2.86 -11.56 -13.29
C THR A 213 -4.35 -11.90 -13.37
N GLU A 214 -4.67 -13.16 -13.55
CA GLU A 214 -5.99 -13.77 -13.39
C GLU A 214 -6.05 -14.44 -12.00
N TYR A 215 -7.09 -14.10 -11.22
CA TYR A 215 -7.34 -14.69 -9.90
C TYR A 215 -8.53 -15.66 -10.00
N ARG A 216 -8.30 -16.94 -9.74
CA ARG A 216 -9.30 -18.00 -9.92
C ARG A 216 -9.97 -18.33 -8.60
N TYR A 217 -11.25 -18.01 -8.49
CA TYR A 217 -12.11 -18.34 -7.33
C TYR A 217 -13.05 -19.49 -7.62
N SER A 218 -13.92 -19.34 -8.62
CA SER A 218 -14.89 -20.31 -9.13
C SER A 218 -15.14 -20.01 -10.60
N ASP A 219 -15.99 -20.81 -11.25
CA ASP A 219 -16.38 -20.57 -12.65
C ASP A 219 -17.52 -19.53 -12.76
N ASP A 220 -18.03 -19.01 -11.64
CA ASP A 220 -19.18 -18.10 -11.62
C ASP A 220 -18.83 -16.65 -11.88
N PHE A 221 -17.56 -16.24 -11.66
CA PHE A 221 -17.10 -14.87 -11.89
C PHE A 221 -15.60 -14.82 -12.21
N VAL A 222 -15.19 -13.76 -12.87
CA VAL A 222 -13.80 -13.56 -13.31
C VAL A 222 -13.16 -12.34 -12.65
N VAL A 223 -11.88 -12.47 -12.27
CA VAL A 223 -11.12 -11.40 -11.64
C VAL A 223 -9.76 -11.30 -12.30
N SER A 224 -9.39 -10.08 -12.70
CA SER A 224 -8.07 -9.79 -13.25
C SER A 224 -7.50 -8.47 -12.77
N ALA A 225 -6.17 -8.37 -12.76
CA ALA A 225 -5.49 -7.10 -12.52
C ALA A 225 -4.30 -6.92 -13.46
N GLU A 226 -4.15 -5.70 -13.98
CA GLU A 226 -3.02 -5.23 -14.76
C GLU A 226 -2.15 -4.32 -13.91
N GLY A 227 -0.85 -4.60 -13.86
CA GLY A 227 0.13 -3.74 -13.22
C GLY A 227 1.24 -3.34 -14.20
N SER A 228 1.61 -2.07 -14.26
CA SER A 228 2.71 -1.64 -15.12
C SER A 228 3.51 -0.48 -14.53
N ALA A 229 4.84 -0.57 -14.65
CA ALA A 229 5.76 0.55 -14.54
C ALA A 229 6.51 0.79 -15.86
N ASP A 230 6.03 0.25 -16.97
CA ASP A 230 6.69 0.29 -18.29
C ASP A 230 5.95 1.22 -19.28
N THR A 231 5.30 2.26 -18.76
CA THR A 231 4.66 3.28 -19.61
C THR A 231 5.68 4.34 -20.05
N PRO A 232 5.52 4.91 -21.26
CA PRO A 232 6.44 5.92 -21.76
C PRO A 232 6.39 7.22 -20.93
N PRO A 233 7.46 8.03 -20.96
CA PRO A 233 7.45 9.36 -20.36
C PRO A 233 6.24 10.19 -20.83
N GLY A 234 5.60 10.90 -19.90
CA GLY A 234 4.40 11.70 -20.20
C GLY A 234 3.08 10.95 -20.09
N PHE A 235 3.06 9.62 -20.02
CA PHE A 235 1.85 8.90 -19.69
C PHE A 235 1.52 9.10 -18.19
N PRO A 236 0.35 9.63 -17.83
CA PRO A 236 0.02 9.90 -16.45
C PRO A 236 -0.24 8.60 -15.67
N PHE A 237 0.13 8.58 -14.39
CA PHE A 237 -0.27 7.50 -13.51
C PHE A 237 -1.79 7.28 -13.59
N THR A 238 -2.19 6.03 -13.75
CA THR A 238 -3.60 5.66 -13.89
C THR A 238 -3.90 4.48 -12.98
N ALA A 239 -4.90 4.67 -12.12
CA ALA A 239 -5.52 3.61 -11.35
C ALA A 239 -6.99 3.55 -11.73
N CYS A 240 -7.49 2.36 -12.07
CA CYS A 240 -8.89 2.17 -12.38
C CYS A 240 -9.35 0.76 -12.03
N TYR A 241 -10.66 0.62 -11.86
CA TYR A 241 -11.32 -0.67 -11.84
C TYR A 241 -12.67 -0.60 -12.54
N ARG A 242 -13.14 -1.76 -13.02
CA ARG A 242 -14.50 -1.99 -13.47
C ARG A 242 -15.04 -3.25 -12.82
N ALA A 243 -16.16 -3.12 -12.11
CA ALA A 243 -16.87 -4.20 -11.46
C ALA A 243 -18.25 -4.36 -12.07
N VAL A 244 -18.52 -5.53 -12.69
CA VAL A 244 -19.79 -5.88 -13.29
C VAL A 244 -20.58 -6.75 -12.34
N PHE A 245 -21.82 -6.40 -12.06
CA PHE A 245 -22.75 -7.10 -11.21
C PHE A 245 -24.00 -7.54 -12.01
N GLU A 246 -24.81 -8.42 -11.46
CA GLU A 246 -26.07 -8.85 -12.07
C GLU A 246 -27.01 -7.69 -12.42
N LYS A 247 -26.98 -6.59 -11.65
CA LYS A 247 -27.92 -5.47 -11.76
C LYS A 247 -27.24 -4.12 -11.96
N GLY A 248 -25.95 -4.09 -12.27
CA GLY A 248 -25.25 -2.84 -12.47
C GLY A 248 -23.77 -2.99 -12.74
N LEU A 249 -23.10 -1.87 -12.94
CA LEU A 249 -21.68 -1.76 -13.12
C LEU A 249 -21.15 -0.59 -12.32
N ILE A 250 -20.00 -0.77 -11.67
CA ILE A 250 -19.27 0.30 -10.99
C ILE A 250 -17.94 0.48 -11.70
N GLU A 251 -17.64 1.71 -12.10
CA GLU A 251 -16.39 2.07 -12.75
C GLU A 251 -15.69 3.19 -11.99
N PHE A 252 -14.43 2.96 -11.65
CA PHE A 252 -13.51 3.96 -11.13
C PHE A 252 -12.40 4.22 -12.14
N ASN A 253 -12.08 5.49 -12.36
CA ASN A 253 -10.91 5.89 -13.12
C ASN A 253 -10.33 7.18 -12.53
N SER A 254 -9.11 7.11 -12.03
CA SER A 254 -8.41 8.24 -11.38
C SER A 254 -8.20 9.46 -12.29
N ARG A 255 -8.34 9.28 -13.61
CA ARG A 255 -8.14 10.35 -14.62
C ARG A 255 -9.43 11.08 -15.00
N LEU A 256 -10.57 10.55 -14.63
CA LEU A 256 -11.86 11.13 -14.97
C LEU A 256 -12.40 12.03 -13.87
N LYS A 257 -13.39 12.85 -14.22
CA LYS A 257 -14.21 13.62 -13.30
C LYS A 257 -15.68 13.47 -13.72
N PRO A 258 -16.55 12.88 -12.90
CA PRO A 258 -16.25 12.23 -11.60
C PRO A 258 -15.35 11.00 -11.74
N THR A 259 -14.58 10.67 -10.69
CA THR A 259 -13.68 9.51 -10.69
C THR A 259 -14.44 8.19 -10.61
N LEU A 260 -15.59 8.19 -9.94
CA LEU A 260 -16.45 7.02 -9.71
C LEU A 260 -17.81 7.21 -10.35
N GLN A 261 -18.27 6.19 -11.08
CA GLN A 261 -19.60 6.15 -11.68
C GLN A 261 -20.26 4.80 -11.44
N VAL A 262 -21.58 4.83 -11.22
CA VAL A 262 -22.44 3.67 -11.06
C VAL A 262 -23.48 3.64 -12.18
N PHE A 263 -23.57 2.53 -12.88
CA PHE A 263 -24.50 2.28 -13.97
C PHE A 263 -25.50 1.18 -13.54
N ALA A 264 -26.59 1.59 -12.92
CA ALA A 264 -27.64 0.67 -12.41
C ALA A 264 -29.07 1.13 -12.79
N GLY A 265 -29.19 2.06 -13.73
CA GLY A 265 -30.45 2.64 -14.18
C GLY A 265 -30.32 3.30 -15.54
N ALA A 266 -31.27 4.19 -15.89
CA ALA A 266 -31.32 4.88 -17.17
C ALA A 266 -30.18 5.89 -17.39
N ALA A 267 -29.55 6.37 -16.31
CA ALA A 267 -28.42 7.30 -16.36
C ALA A 267 -27.37 6.91 -15.32
N PRO A 268 -26.07 7.20 -15.57
CA PRO A 268 -25.02 6.98 -14.58
C PRO A 268 -25.18 7.90 -13.37
N ILE A 269 -24.82 7.39 -12.21
CA ILE A 269 -24.80 8.13 -10.95
C ILE A 269 -23.33 8.31 -10.54
N ALA A 270 -22.98 9.51 -10.07
CA ALA A 270 -21.69 9.80 -9.46
C ALA A 270 -21.90 9.90 -7.93
N PRO A 271 -21.53 8.88 -7.15
CA PRO A 271 -21.65 8.93 -5.70
C PRO A 271 -20.81 10.05 -5.09
N GLU A 272 -21.33 10.72 -4.08
CA GLU A 272 -20.52 11.61 -3.25
C GLU A 272 -19.57 10.77 -2.39
N LEU A 273 -18.30 11.06 -2.46
CA LEU A 273 -17.26 10.37 -1.70
C LEU A 273 -16.65 11.31 -0.66
N PRO A 274 -16.40 10.85 0.57
CA PRO A 274 -15.78 11.67 1.59
C PRO A 274 -14.32 12.00 1.22
N ASP A 275 -13.98 13.27 1.19
CA ASP A 275 -12.59 13.74 1.04
C ASP A 275 -12.26 14.69 2.20
N PRO A 276 -11.72 14.17 3.33
CA PRO A 276 -11.49 14.95 4.54
C PRO A 276 -10.39 16.01 4.36
N ILE A 277 -9.57 15.95 3.33
CA ILE A 277 -8.45 16.86 3.09
C ILE A 277 -8.31 17.21 1.60
N ALA A 278 -9.39 17.64 0.97
CA ALA A 278 -9.43 17.99 -0.46
C ALA A 278 -8.36 19.02 -0.92
N ALA A 279 -7.81 19.83 0.00
CA ALA A 279 -6.88 20.91 -0.30
C ALA A 279 -5.40 20.53 -0.25
N LEU A 280 -5.02 19.31 0.14
CA LEU A 280 -3.61 18.89 0.24
C LEU A 280 -3.14 18.19 -1.03
N THR A 281 -2.28 18.88 -1.78
CA THR A 281 -1.45 18.25 -2.82
C THR A 281 -0.25 17.61 -2.17
N SER A 282 -0.24 16.28 -2.06
CA SER A 282 0.75 15.57 -1.25
C SER A 282 2.11 15.36 -1.91
N GLY A 283 2.36 15.70 -3.13
CA GLY A 283 3.61 15.30 -3.81
C GLY A 283 3.83 13.76 -3.87
N MET A 284 2.92 12.99 -3.30
CA MET A 284 2.78 11.56 -3.52
C MET A 284 2.15 11.36 -4.90
N ASN A 285 2.53 10.34 -5.65
CA ASN A 285 2.13 10.10 -7.04
C ASN A 285 0.61 9.93 -7.29
N ILE A 286 -0.24 10.41 -6.39
CA ILE A 286 -1.67 10.12 -6.36
C ILE A 286 -2.46 11.42 -6.19
N SER A 287 -3.65 11.45 -6.76
CA SER A 287 -4.49 12.62 -6.95
C SER A 287 -4.96 13.31 -5.65
N THR A 288 -4.99 12.62 -4.50
CA THR A 288 -5.39 13.20 -3.22
C THR A 288 -4.58 12.64 -2.03
N ALA A 289 -4.40 13.43 -0.98
CA ALA A 289 -3.78 13.00 0.27
C ALA A 289 -4.78 12.31 1.22
N GLY A 290 -6.08 12.39 0.93
CA GLY A 290 -7.17 11.93 1.78
C GLY A 290 -7.07 10.48 2.25
N PRO A 291 -6.83 9.50 1.38
CA PRO A 291 -6.70 8.09 1.78
C PRO A 291 -5.55 7.84 2.75
N TYR A 292 -4.40 8.49 2.57
CA TYR A 292 -3.26 8.40 3.49
C TYR A 292 -3.55 9.06 4.84
N TYR A 293 -4.33 10.13 4.84
CA TYR A 293 -4.81 10.72 6.09
C TYR A 293 -5.79 9.79 6.80
N ASN A 294 -6.73 9.19 6.07
CA ASN A 294 -7.71 8.26 6.63
C ASN A 294 -7.04 7.05 7.30
N GLU A 295 -6.00 6.47 6.69
CA GLU A 295 -5.27 5.36 7.31
C GLU A 295 -4.52 5.78 8.58
N GLN A 296 -3.96 6.99 8.62
CA GLN A 296 -3.33 7.53 9.83
C GLN A 296 -4.37 7.80 10.93
N VAL A 297 -5.52 8.39 10.58
CA VAL A 297 -6.64 8.58 11.52
C VAL A 297 -7.03 7.24 12.14
N TYR A 298 -7.27 6.24 11.30
CA TYR A 298 -7.65 4.91 11.78
C TYR A 298 -6.59 4.28 12.68
N PHE A 299 -5.30 4.37 12.31
CA PHE A 299 -4.20 3.86 13.11
C PHE A 299 -4.14 4.51 14.49
N PHE A 300 -4.16 5.85 14.55
CA PHE A 300 -4.12 6.56 15.83
C PHE A 300 -5.38 6.34 16.67
N ASP A 301 -6.53 6.15 16.05
CA ASP A 301 -7.77 5.81 16.76
C ASP A 301 -7.70 4.43 17.38
N CYS A 302 -7.12 3.43 16.70
CA CYS A 302 -6.85 2.13 17.30
C CYS A 302 -5.93 2.26 18.52
N LEU A 303 -4.86 3.06 18.43
CA LEU A 303 -3.96 3.29 19.55
C LEU A 303 -4.65 3.99 20.73
N ARG A 304 -5.46 5.02 20.50
CA ARG A 304 -6.22 5.74 21.56
C ARG A 304 -7.21 4.84 22.27
N LYS A 305 -7.85 3.94 21.51
CA LYS A 305 -8.84 2.97 22.03
C LYS A 305 -8.20 1.73 22.65
N GLY A 306 -6.89 1.52 22.45
CA GLY A 306 -6.18 0.32 22.92
C GLY A 306 -6.63 -0.95 22.19
N VAL A 307 -7.13 -0.84 20.94
CA VAL A 307 -7.57 -1.96 20.11
C VAL A 307 -6.59 -2.24 18.98
N LYS A 308 -6.60 -3.47 18.47
CA LYS A 308 -5.79 -3.83 17.28
C LYS A 308 -6.50 -3.38 16.00
N PRO A 309 -5.73 -2.96 14.96
CA PRO A 309 -6.30 -2.70 13.64
C PRO A 309 -6.94 -3.95 13.03
N GLU A 310 -8.22 -3.84 12.64
CA GLU A 310 -8.98 -4.93 11.99
C GLU A 310 -9.11 -4.71 10.47
N VAL A 311 -9.12 -3.46 10.02
CA VAL A 311 -9.21 -3.12 8.58
C VAL A 311 -7.94 -3.60 7.85
N VAL A 312 -6.77 -3.47 8.49
CA VAL A 312 -5.49 -3.99 7.98
C VAL A 312 -4.83 -4.77 9.09
N THR A 313 -5.01 -6.08 9.12
CA THR A 313 -4.26 -6.96 10.04
C THR A 313 -2.90 -7.31 9.44
N PRO A 314 -1.85 -7.49 10.26
CA PRO A 314 -0.56 -7.95 9.75
C PRO A 314 -0.64 -9.30 9.02
N GLU A 315 -1.53 -10.18 9.47
CA GLU A 315 -1.78 -11.48 8.84
C GLU A 315 -2.36 -11.31 7.42
N ALA A 316 -3.30 -10.39 7.22
CA ALA A 316 -3.83 -10.09 5.89
C ALA A 316 -2.76 -9.49 4.96
N ALA A 317 -1.91 -8.60 5.49
CA ALA A 317 -0.77 -8.06 4.74
C ALA A 317 0.26 -9.14 4.37
N MET A 318 0.53 -10.09 5.25
CA MET A 318 1.37 -11.26 4.95
C MET A 318 0.76 -12.13 3.85
N GLU A 319 -0.56 -12.33 3.87
CA GLU A 319 -1.25 -13.07 2.81
C GLU A 319 -1.10 -12.39 1.45
N THR A 320 -1.17 -11.06 1.40
CA THR A 320 -0.90 -10.30 0.18
C THR A 320 0.53 -10.57 -0.33
N ILE A 321 1.54 -10.59 0.55
CA ILE A 321 2.91 -10.93 0.17
C ILE A 321 3.00 -12.37 -0.39
N ARG A 322 2.31 -13.33 0.23
CA ARG A 322 2.26 -14.72 -0.24
C ARG A 322 1.71 -14.80 -1.67
N VAL A 323 0.58 -14.14 -1.92
CA VAL A 323 -0.07 -14.19 -3.24
C VAL A 323 0.75 -13.49 -4.30
N VAL A 324 1.29 -12.29 -4.05
CA VAL A 324 2.15 -11.59 -5.02
C VAL A 324 3.42 -12.39 -5.33
N ARG A 325 4.01 -13.08 -4.34
CA ARG A 325 5.15 -13.97 -4.60
C ARG A 325 4.75 -15.15 -5.50
N THR A 326 3.56 -15.69 -5.31
CA THR A 326 3.00 -16.73 -6.17
C THR A 326 2.73 -16.20 -7.59
N GLU A 327 2.30 -14.95 -7.76
CA GLU A 327 2.16 -14.31 -9.07
C GLU A 327 3.52 -14.19 -9.80
N ILE A 328 4.59 -13.79 -9.09
CA ILE A 328 5.94 -13.74 -9.65
C ILE A 328 6.39 -15.14 -10.08
N GLU A 329 6.13 -16.16 -9.27
CA GLU A 329 6.44 -17.55 -9.61
C GLU A 329 5.63 -18.00 -10.83
N SER A 330 4.33 -17.68 -10.91
CA SER A 330 3.46 -17.97 -12.05
C SER A 330 4.00 -17.34 -13.33
N CYS A 331 4.43 -16.07 -13.30
CA CYS A 331 5.07 -15.40 -14.44
C CYS A 331 6.30 -16.15 -14.93
N ARG A 332 7.18 -16.57 -14.01
CA ARG A 332 8.43 -17.27 -14.34
C ARG A 332 8.17 -18.68 -14.86
N ALA A 333 7.26 -19.39 -14.22
CA ALA A 333 6.89 -20.75 -14.58
C ALA A 333 5.97 -20.82 -15.81
N ARG A 334 5.37 -19.71 -16.25
CA ARG A 334 4.39 -19.59 -17.34
C ARG A 334 3.21 -20.55 -17.17
N LYS A 335 2.74 -20.72 -15.95
CA LYS A 335 1.61 -21.61 -15.61
C LYS A 335 0.82 -21.07 -14.43
N ALA A 336 -0.44 -21.51 -14.33
CA ALA A 336 -1.24 -21.26 -13.14
C ALA A 336 -0.65 -21.99 -11.92
N ILE A 337 -0.70 -21.34 -10.76
CA ILE A 337 -0.24 -21.91 -9.48
C ILE A 337 -1.40 -21.89 -8.51
N THR A 338 -1.67 -23.05 -7.90
CA THR A 338 -2.69 -23.22 -6.87
C THR A 338 -2.20 -22.64 -5.55
N LEU A 339 -3.08 -21.91 -4.89
CA LEU A 339 -2.87 -21.38 -3.55
C LEU A 339 -3.54 -22.35 -2.56
N SER A 340 -2.75 -23.12 -1.86
CA SER A 340 -3.20 -24.04 -0.80
C SER A 340 -3.28 -23.34 0.55
#